data_8f8b3c3ec29f5c15614d946e1e9c01ad
#
_entry.id   8f8b3c3ec29f5c15614d946e1e9c01ad
#
_cell.length_a   1.000
_cell.length_b   1.000
_cell.length_c   1.000
_cell.angle_alpha   90.00
_cell.angle_beta   90.00
_cell.angle_gamma   90.00
#
_symmetry.space_group_name_H-M   'P 1'
#
loop_
_entity.id
_entity.type
_entity.pdbx_description
1 polymer ?
#
loop_
_entity_poly.entity_id
_entity_poly.type
_entity_poly.pdbx_seq_one_letter_code
_entity_poly.pdbx_strand_id
1 'polypeptide(L)'
;MTEIVPKEAEALLTWQGLLFAFEAGHRLPRAEIKDMFLYRGQDTILDRAAWINGLGALVKVATIFPGNAALNKPTIHGVVSLFDDATGDLSALVDFHLVTKWKTAGDSLLSASRLARKDATEFLLVGAGAVARSMVQAYSSVFPNARFTVWSRTRDSANAMGLPVADDLEAAVRKADVICSATMATAPLIKGDWLQPGQHLDLIGAYK
;
A
#
# COMPACT_ATOMS: atom_id res chain seq x y z
N MET A 1 -5.46 0.79 29.87
CA MET A 1 -4.28 -0.08 29.64
C MET A 1 -3.96 -0.04 28.16
N THR A 2 -2.72 0.22 27.78
CA THR A 2 -2.30 0.29 26.37
C THR A 2 -2.28 -1.10 25.74
N GLU A 3 -2.95 -1.29 24.62
CA GLU A 3 -2.97 -2.54 23.89
C GLU A 3 -1.72 -2.66 22.98
N ILE A 4 -1.16 -3.87 22.90
CA ILE A 4 -0.10 -4.19 21.93
C ILE A 4 -0.71 -5.05 20.83
N VAL A 5 -0.75 -4.53 19.59
CA VAL A 5 -1.28 -5.22 18.41
C VAL A 5 -0.11 -5.73 17.58
N PRO A 6 0.27 -6.99 17.73
CA PRO A 6 1.41 -7.57 17.03
C PRO A 6 1.04 -7.93 15.58
N LYS A 7 2.05 -8.30 14.78
CA LYS A 7 1.86 -8.71 13.37
C LYS A 7 0.89 -9.88 13.21
N GLU A 8 0.84 -10.79 14.17
CA GLU A 8 -0.03 -11.98 14.18
C GLU A 8 -1.52 -11.61 14.22
N ALA A 9 -1.88 -10.39 14.66
CA ALA A 9 -3.23 -9.86 14.57
C ALA A 9 -3.75 -9.78 13.13
N GLU A 10 -2.87 -9.92 12.13
CA GLU A 10 -3.25 -10.03 10.73
C GLU A 10 -4.30 -11.12 10.47
N ALA A 11 -4.27 -12.21 11.22
CA ALA A 11 -5.23 -13.30 11.10
C ALA A 11 -6.69 -12.89 11.38
N LEU A 12 -6.90 -11.76 12.06
CA LEU A 12 -8.22 -11.22 12.38
C LEU A 12 -8.74 -10.24 11.33
N LEU A 13 -7.91 -9.85 10.35
CA LEU A 13 -8.24 -8.83 9.37
C LEU A 13 -8.84 -9.46 8.11
N THR A 14 -9.80 -8.77 7.52
CA THR A 14 -10.34 -9.09 6.19
C THR A 14 -10.35 -7.85 5.30
N TRP A 15 -10.17 -8.03 3.99
CA TRP A 15 -10.20 -6.90 3.05
C TRP A 15 -11.56 -6.20 3.05
N GLN A 16 -12.66 -6.96 3.17
CA GLN A 16 -14.02 -6.38 3.27
C GLN A 16 -14.18 -5.55 4.54
N GLY A 17 -13.69 -6.04 5.68
CA GLY A 17 -13.68 -5.30 6.94
C GLY A 17 -12.87 -4.01 6.86
N LEU A 18 -11.71 -4.06 6.18
CA LEU A 18 -10.89 -2.86 5.94
C LEU A 18 -11.60 -1.84 5.05
N LEU A 19 -12.21 -2.27 3.93
CA LEU A 19 -12.99 -1.39 3.07
C LEU A 19 -14.12 -0.70 3.83
N PHE A 20 -14.86 -1.46 4.64
CA PHE A 20 -15.92 -0.91 5.51
C PHE A 20 -15.35 0.14 6.48
N ALA A 21 -14.22 -0.15 7.13
CA ALA A 21 -13.57 0.78 8.05
C ALA A 21 -13.10 2.07 7.34
N PHE A 22 -12.53 1.96 6.14
CA PHE A 22 -12.14 3.12 5.34
C PHE A 22 -13.35 3.97 4.93
N GLU A 23 -14.42 3.34 4.46
CA GLU A 23 -15.66 4.06 4.11
C GLU A 23 -16.29 4.76 5.31
N ALA A 24 -16.27 4.13 6.48
CA ALA A 24 -16.73 4.75 7.71
C ALA A 24 -15.86 5.93 8.10
N GLY A 25 -14.52 5.77 8.02
CA GLY A 25 -13.55 6.82 8.32
C GLY A 25 -13.69 8.04 7.39
N HIS A 26 -13.95 7.81 6.09
CA HIS A 26 -14.16 8.91 5.13
C HIS A 26 -15.45 9.71 5.32
N ARG A 27 -16.38 9.23 6.15
CA ARG A 27 -17.58 9.98 6.55
C ARG A 27 -17.34 10.91 7.74
N LEU A 28 -16.22 10.73 8.44
CA LEU A 28 -15.80 11.58 9.54
C LEU A 28 -15.22 12.92 9.03
N PRO A 29 -15.03 13.91 9.88
CA PRO A 29 -14.35 15.13 9.53
C PRO A 29 -12.98 14.87 8.91
N ARG A 30 -12.52 15.78 8.06
CA ARG A 30 -11.20 15.68 7.43
C ARG A 30 -10.11 15.62 8.50
N ALA A 31 -9.18 14.68 8.35
CA ALA A 31 -8.02 14.57 9.22
C ALA A 31 -7.12 15.81 9.13
N GLU A 32 -6.63 16.29 10.27
CA GLU A 32 -5.44 17.12 10.31
C GLU A 32 -4.21 16.21 10.20
N ILE A 33 -3.29 16.54 9.29
CA ILE A 33 -2.10 15.71 9.00
C ILE A 33 -0.87 16.58 9.01
N LYS A 34 0.19 16.11 9.68
CA LYS A 34 1.53 16.70 9.65
C LYS A 34 2.58 15.63 9.47
N ASP A 35 3.56 15.93 8.63
CA ASP A 35 4.75 15.11 8.42
C ASP A 35 5.98 15.85 8.92
N MET A 36 6.89 15.10 9.54
CA MET A 36 8.21 15.56 9.91
C MET A 36 9.25 14.60 9.32
N PHE A 37 10.31 15.15 8.76
CA PHE A 37 11.42 14.38 8.21
C PHE A 37 12.72 14.81 8.88
N LEU A 38 13.49 13.84 9.36
CA LEU A 38 14.86 14.04 9.81
C LEU A 38 15.79 13.21 8.91
N TYR A 39 16.88 13.82 8.48
CA TYR A 39 17.82 13.21 7.54
C TYR A 39 19.21 13.08 8.15
N ARG A 40 19.85 11.94 7.92
CA ARG A 40 21.26 11.69 8.22
C ARG A 40 21.89 10.95 7.04
N GLY A 41 22.56 11.68 6.15
CA GLY A 41 23.04 11.11 4.88
C GLY A 41 21.89 10.54 4.06
N GLN A 42 21.87 9.22 3.87
CA GLN A 42 20.79 8.51 3.16
C GLN A 42 19.71 8.00 4.11
N ASP A 43 19.95 8.02 5.40
CA ASP A 43 19.00 7.56 6.42
C ASP A 43 17.93 8.64 6.66
N THR A 44 16.71 8.19 6.88
CA THR A 44 15.58 9.08 7.14
C THR A 44 14.76 8.57 8.31
N ILE A 45 14.30 9.49 9.16
CA ILE A 45 13.16 9.25 10.05
C ILE A 45 12.00 10.05 9.47
N LEU A 46 10.89 9.37 9.22
CA LEU A 46 9.61 9.96 8.86
C LEU A 46 8.66 9.79 10.05
N ASP A 47 8.18 10.89 10.57
CA ASP A 47 7.07 10.94 11.51
C ASP A 47 5.84 11.51 10.80
N ARG A 48 4.71 10.81 10.89
CA ARG A 48 3.41 11.28 10.38
C ARG A 48 2.39 11.22 11.50
N ALA A 49 1.88 12.38 11.87
CA ALA A 49 0.75 12.50 12.78
C ALA A 49 -0.54 12.78 11.98
N ALA A 50 -1.64 12.13 12.39
CA ALA A 50 -2.97 12.39 11.85
C ALA A 50 -3.98 12.40 12.99
N TRP A 51 -4.91 13.35 12.98
CA TRP A 51 -5.99 13.45 13.96
C TRP A 51 -7.33 13.62 13.25
N ILE A 52 -8.27 12.75 13.58
CA ILE A 52 -9.65 12.81 13.09
C ILE A 52 -10.57 13.00 14.29
N ASN A 53 -11.26 14.13 14.36
CA ASN A 53 -12.22 14.41 15.41
C ASN A 53 -13.32 13.34 15.44
N GLY A 54 -13.54 12.75 16.60
CA GLY A 54 -14.48 11.64 16.81
C GLY A 54 -13.92 10.24 16.54
N LEU A 55 -12.63 10.13 16.13
CA LEU A 55 -11.95 8.84 15.92
C LEU A 55 -10.71 8.68 16.81
N GLY A 56 -9.92 9.76 16.93
CA GLY A 56 -8.68 9.76 17.68
C GLY A 56 -7.48 10.19 16.84
N ALA A 57 -6.31 10.15 17.46
CA ALA A 57 -5.06 10.50 16.81
C ALA A 57 -4.18 9.26 16.55
N LEU A 58 -3.37 9.37 15.49
CA LEU A 58 -2.40 8.36 15.11
C LEU A 58 -1.04 9.04 14.93
N VAL A 59 0.00 8.44 15.47
CA VAL A 59 1.39 8.82 15.16
C VAL A 59 2.12 7.59 14.62
N LYS A 60 2.61 7.71 13.38
CA LYS A 60 3.43 6.68 12.74
C LYS A 60 4.85 7.17 12.60
N VAL A 61 5.78 6.49 13.25
CA VAL A 61 7.22 6.72 13.07
C VAL A 61 7.78 5.62 12.17
N ALA A 62 8.47 6.00 11.12
CA ALA A 62 9.18 5.10 10.22
C ALA A 62 10.67 5.48 10.14
N THR A 63 11.56 4.51 10.29
CA THR A 63 12.98 4.67 10.00
C THR A 63 13.30 4.03 8.66
N ILE A 64 13.98 4.75 7.78
CA ILE A 64 14.34 4.31 6.43
C ILE A 64 15.86 4.30 6.36
N PHE A 65 16.46 3.12 6.36
CA PHE A 65 17.90 2.89 6.39
C PHE A 65 18.30 2.03 5.18
N PRO A 66 18.58 2.63 4.02
CA PRO A 66 18.87 1.90 2.78
C PRO A 66 20.08 0.94 2.92
N GLY A 67 21.06 1.31 3.74
CA GLY A 67 22.25 0.47 4.00
C GLY A 67 21.95 -0.89 4.65
N ASN A 68 20.78 -1.05 5.28
CA ASN A 68 20.38 -2.31 5.88
C ASN A 68 20.27 -3.46 4.87
N ALA A 69 20.03 -3.16 3.59
CA ALA A 69 19.98 -4.17 2.54
C ALA A 69 21.29 -4.97 2.44
N ALA A 70 22.44 -4.32 2.60
CA ALA A 70 23.76 -4.98 2.62
C ALA A 70 23.97 -5.89 3.85
N LEU A 71 23.15 -5.69 4.89
CA LEU A 71 23.19 -6.47 6.13
C LEU A 71 22.09 -7.55 6.19
N ASN A 72 21.36 -7.76 5.07
CA ASN A 72 20.17 -8.63 5.01
C ASN A 72 19.10 -8.28 6.06
N LYS A 73 18.98 -6.99 6.39
CA LYS A 73 17.96 -6.47 7.31
C LYS A 73 16.90 -5.67 6.53
N PRO A 74 15.67 -5.60 7.01
CA PRO A 74 14.68 -4.69 6.44
C PRO A 74 15.22 -3.26 6.41
N THR A 75 14.97 -2.56 5.30
CA THR A 75 15.39 -1.16 5.13
C THR A 75 14.45 -0.18 5.81
N ILE A 76 13.24 -0.63 6.17
CA ILE A 76 12.22 0.19 6.80
C ILE A 76 11.72 -0.53 8.05
N HIS A 77 11.68 0.22 9.17
CA HIS A 77 11.11 -0.21 10.44
C HIS A 77 10.23 0.91 10.99
N GLY A 78 9.43 0.61 12.00
CA GLY A 78 8.63 1.64 12.64
C GLY A 78 7.65 1.10 13.67
N VAL A 79 6.80 2.01 14.14
CA VAL A 79 5.69 1.74 15.04
C VAL A 79 4.54 2.68 14.71
N VAL A 80 3.32 2.25 15.00
CA VAL A 80 2.12 3.10 14.94
C VAL A 80 1.52 3.18 16.33
N SER A 81 1.37 4.41 16.83
CA SER A 81 0.74 4.70 18.12
C SER A 81 -0.66 5.26 17.87
N LEU A 82 -1.65 4.75 18.60
CA LEU A 82 -3.02 5.24 18.55
C LEU A 82 -3.36 5.91 19.88
N PHE A 83 -4.08 7.04 19.81
CA PHE A 83 -4.46 7.83 20.97
C PHE A 83 -5.99 8.02 20.98
N ASP A 84 -6.56 7.94 22.16
CA ASP A 84 -7.98 8.18 22.39
C ASP A 84 -8.35 9.63 22.12
N ASP A 85 -9.49 9.85 21.44
CA ASP A 85 -9.91 11.19 21.02
C ASP A 85 -10.33 12.09 22.18
N ALA A 86 -10.88 11.54 23.24
CA ALA A 86 -11.44 12.32 24.37
C ALA A 86 -10.38 12.62 25.43
N THR A 87 -9.46 11.70 25.69
CA THR A 87 -8.51 11.79 26.83
C THR A 87 -7.06 12.01 26.38
N GLY A 88 -6.72 11.69 25.14
CA GLY A 88 -5.35 11.69 24.64
C GLY A 88 -4.48 10.53 25.18
N ASP A 89 -5.09 9.57 25.87
CA ASP A 89 -4.37 8.40 26.39
C ASP A 89 -3.85 7.54 25.23
N LEU A 90 -2.66 6.95 25.41
CA LEU A 90 -2.14 5.95 24.49
C LEU A 90 -3.00 4.69 24.54
N SER A 91 -3.80 4.48 23.50
CA SER A 91 -4.75 3.35 23.38
C SER A 91 -4.05 2.09 22.92
N ALA A 92 -3.22 2.18 21.86
CA ALA A 92 -2.52 1.02 21.31
C ALA A 92 -1.17 1.36 20.67
N LEU A 93 -0.29 0.35 20.68
CA LEU A 93 0.89 0.28 19.81
C LEU A 93 0.68 -0.85 18.79
N VAL A 94 0.71 -0.49 17.50
CA VAL A 94 0.40 -1.42 16.42
C VAL A 94 1.65 -1.69 15.59
N ASP A 95 1.82 -2.95 15.18
CA ASP A 95 2.94 -3.35 14.30
C ASP A 95 2.95 -2.53 13.01
N PHE A 96 4.10 -1.94 12.72
CA PHE A 96 4.28 -1.06 11.57
C PHE A 96 4.07 -1.77 10.23
N HIS A 97 4.56 -3.01 10.10
CA HIS A 97 4.48 -3.74 8.84
C HIS A 97 3.05 -4.19 8.56
N LEU A 98 2.31 -4.56 9.62
CA LEU A 98 0.88 -4.86 9.54
C LEU A 98 0.13 -3.65 8.97
N VAL A 99 0.27 -2.49 9.60
CA VAL A 99 -0.42 -1.26 9.15
C VAL A 99 0.01 -0.89 7.73
N THR A 100 1.31 -0.91 7.43
CA THR A 100 1.83 -0.53 6.11
C THR A 100 1.29 -1.43 5.00
N LYS A 101 1.26 -2.75 5.22
CA LYS A 101 0.70 -3.71 4.27
C LYS A 101 -0.78 -3.41 3.99
N TRP A 102 -1.58 -3.41 5.04
CA TRP A 102 -3.04 -3.34 4.94
C TRP A 102 -3.51 -1.95 4.48
N LYS A 103 -2.95 -0.87 5.04
CA LYS A 103 -3.29 0.49 4.62
C LYS A 103 -2.95 0.71 3.16
N THR A 104 -1.75 0.34 2.73
CA THR A 104 -1.27 0.63 1.38
C THR A 104 -2.07 -0.16 0.33
N ALA A 105 -2.23 -1.47 0.52
CA ALA A 105 -3.03 -2.28 -0.39
C ALA A 105 -4.53 -1.94 -0.30
N GLY A 106 -5.02 -1.56 0.87
CA GLY A 106 -6.40 -1.18 1.10
C GLY A 106 -6.79 0.12 0.39
N ASP A 107 -5.90 1.12 0.34
CA ASP A 107 -6.16 2.37 -0.40
C ASP A 107 -6.38 2.09 -1.89
N SER A 108 -5.48 1.30 -2.51
CA SER A 108 -5.63 0.89 -3.91
C SER A 108 -6.88 0.03 -4.12
N LEU A 109 -7.17 -0.89 -3.19
CA LEU A 109 -8.36 -1.71 -3.27
C LEU A 109 -9.63 -0.87 -3.21
N LEU A 110 -9.71 0.10 -2.29
CA LEU A 110 -10.86 1.01 -2.19
C LEU A 110 -11.03 1.80 -3.47
N SER A 111 -9.94 2.39 -3.98
CA SER A 111 -9.92 3.14 -5.23
C SER A 111 -10.43 2.28 -6.40
N ALA A 112 -9.84 1.11 -6.62
CA ALA A 112 -10.23 0.21 -7.70
C ALA A 112 -11.68 -0.29 -7.54
N SER A 113 -12.12 -0.58 -6.32
CA SER A 113 -13.51 -1.02 -6.06
C SER A 113 -14.56 0.02 -6.46
N ARG A 114 -14.17 1.30 -6.49
CA ARG A 114 -15.06 2.44 -6.81
C ARG A 114 -14.92 2.93 -8.25
N LEU A 115 -13.72 2.89 -8.79
CA LEU A 115 -13.37 3.55 -10.04
C LEU A 115 -13.09 2.59 -11.19
N ALA A 116 -12.62 1.38 -10.93
CA ALA A 116 -12.41 0.39 -11.97
C ALA A 116 -13.75 -0.16 -12.49
N ARG A 117 -13.73 -0.62 -13.74
CA ARG A 117 -14.89 -1.29 -14.33
C ARG A 117 -15.24 -2.56 -13.54
N LYS A 118 -16.51 -2.84 -13.36
CA LYS A 118 -16.98 -4.00 -12.60
C LYS A 118 -16.66 -5.34 -13.27
N ASP A 119 -16.49 -5.33 -14.57
CA ASP A 119 -16.14 -6.48 -15.41
C ASP A 119 -14.62 -6.62 -15.64
N ALA A 120 -13.80 -5.83 -14.95
CA ALA A 120 -12.35 -5.90 -15.04
C ALA A 120 -11.83 -7.29 -14.66
N THR A 121 -10.99 -7.87 -15.53
CA THR A 121 -10.40 -9.20 -15.34
C THR A 121 -8.89 -9.24 -15.52
N GLU A 122 -8.30 -8.34 -16.30
CA GLU A 122 -6.86 -8.31 -16.56
C GLU A 122 -6.16 -7.31 -15.64
N PHE A 123 -5.36 -7.83 -14.69
CA PHE A 123 -4.67 -7.04 -13.68
C PHE A 123 -3.16 -7.10 -13.91
N LEU A 124 -2.52 -5.95 -14.11
CA LEU A 124 -1.09 -5.81 -14.24
C LEU A 124 -0.49 -5.23 -12.95
N LEU A 125 0.46 -5.97 -12.36
CA LEU A 125 1.30 -5.50 -11.27
C LEU A 125 2.64 -5.03 -11.83
N VAL A 126 2.95 -3.76 -11.72
CA VAL A 126 4.25 -3.19 -12.08
C VAL A 126 5.08 -3.05 -10.82
N GLY A 127 6.03 -3.96 -10.65
CA GLY A 127 6.80 -4.20 -9.43
C GLY A 127 6.50 -5.56 -8.81
N ALA A 128 7.46 -6.12 -8.08
CA ALA A 128 7.38 -7.46 -7.48
C ALA A 128 7.73 -7.46 -5.97
N GLY A 129 7.58 -6.31 -5.32
CA GLY A 129 7.85 -6.13 -3.89
C GLY A 129 6.71 -6.60 -2.98
N ALA A 130 6.85 -6.34 -1.68
CA ALA A 130 5.87 -6.72 -0.66
C ALA A 130 4.47 -6.15 -0.94
N VAL A 131 4.38 -4.88 -1.37
CA VAL A 131 3.11 -4.24 -1.72
C VAL A 131 2.45 -4.96 -2.90
N ALA A 132 3.19 -5.21 -4.00
CA ALA A 132 2.64 -5.93 -5.15
C ALA A 132 2.08 -7.31 -4.78
N ARG A 133 2.76 -8.05 -3.89
CA ARG A 133 2.27 -9.34 -3.37
C ARG A 133 0.95 -9.18 -2.61
N SER A 134 0.83 -8.13 -1.80
CA SER A 134 -0.40 -7.84 -1.05
C SER A 134 -1.56 -7.48 -1.96
N MET A 135 -1.30 -6.81 -3.10
CA MET A 135 -2.30 -6.42 -4.07
C MET A 135 -3.01 -7.62 -4.71
N VAL A 136 -2.32 -8.76 -4.90
CA VAL A 136 -2.97 -9.98 -5.40
C VAL A 136 -4.13 -10.39 -4.49
N GLN A 137 -3.88 -10.48 -3.18
CA GLN A 137 -4.90 -10.85 -2.21
C GLN A 137 -6.00 -9.78 -2.12
N ALA A 138 -5.61 -8.51 -2.06
CA ALA A 138 -6.53 -7.40 -1.96
C ALA A 138 -7.50 -7.38 -3.15
N TYR A 139 -7.01 -7.31 -4.38
CA TYR A 139 -7.85 -7.27 -5.57
C TYR A 139 -8.71 -8.54 -5.75
N SER A 140 -8.17 -9.74 -5.46
CA SER A 140 -8.96 -10.98 -5.54
C SER A 140 -10.17 -10.98 -4.60
N SER A 141 -10.13 -10.21 -3.52
CA SER A 141 -11.25 -10.12 -2.59
C SER A 141 -12.49 -9.38 -3.13
N VAL A 142 -12.29 -8.53 -4.15
CA VAL A 142 -13.36 -7.72 -4.78
C VAL A 142 -13.57 -8.13 -6.24
N PHE A 143 -12.52 -8.58 -6.93
CA PHE A 143 -12.55 -9.02 -8.33
C PHE A 143 -12.27 -10.52 -8.41
N PRO A 144 -13.27 -11.39 -8.21
CA PRO A 144 -13.07 -12.85 -8.11
C PRO A 144 -12.55 -13.49 -9.41
N ASN A 145 -12.74 -12.82 -10.55
CA ASN A 145 -12.29 -13.28 -11.86
C ASN A 145 -10.96 -12.62 -12.29
N ALA A 146 -10.27 -11.92 -11.38
CA ALA A 146 -9.02 -11.24 -11.68
C ALA A 146 -7.93 -12.24 -12.11
N ARG A 147 -7.30 -11.98 -13.24
CA ARG A 147 -6.11 -12.66 -13.74
C ARG A 147 -4.93 -11.71 -13.64
N PHE A 148 -3.92 -12.12 -12.90
CA PHE A 148 -2.78 -11.26 -12.61
C PHE A 148 -1.63 -11.58 -13.54
N THR A 149 -0.98 -10.51 -14.04
CA THR A 149 0.30 -10.55 -14.72
C THR A 149 1.24 -9.61 -13.98
N VAL A 150 2.50 -9.97 -13.84
CA VAL A 150 3.51 -9.13 -13.19
C VAL A 150 4.58 -8.71 -14.18
N TRP A 151 5.00 -7.46 -14.07
CA TRP A 151 6.20 -6.96 -14.70
C TRP A 151 7.15 -6.38 -13.65
N SER A 152 8.44 -6.67 -13.76
CA SER A 152 9.45 -6.06 -12.91
C SER A 152 10.75 -5.87 -13.70
N ARG A 153 11.49 -4.82 -13.37
CA ARG A 153 12.82 -4.57 -13.93
C ARG A 153 13.76 -5.76 -13.74
N THR A 154 13.65 -6.45 -12.62
CA THR A 154 14.40 -7.69 -12.33
C THR A 154 13.48 -8.88 -12.56
N ARG A 155 13.77 -9.68 -13.60
CA ARG A 155 12.95 -10.82 -13.99
C ARG A 155 12.82 -11.86 -12.88
N ASP A 156 13.91 -12.13 -12.14
CA ASP A 156 13.89 -13.09 -11.04
C ASP A 156 12.91 -12.67 -9.93
N SER A 157 12.81 -11.37 -9.65
CA SER A 157 11.83 -10.86 -8.70
C SER A 157 10.38 -11.08 -9.17
N ALA A 158 10.12 -10.91 -10.47
CA ALA A 158 8.82 -11.20 -11.06
C ALA A 158 8.50 -12.70 -10.99
N ASN A 159 9.45 -13.56 -11.40
CA ASN A 159 9.31 -15.03 -11.34
C ASN A 159 9.02 -15.52 -9.91
N ALA A 160 9.63 -14.91 -8.91
CA ALA A 160 9.42 -15.23 -7.49
C ALA A 160 8.01 -14.89 -6.98
N MET A 161 7.17 -14.22 -7.78
CA MET A 161 5.75 -14.02 -7.46
C MET A 161 4.86 -15.21 -7.80
N GLY A 162 5.34 -16.14 -8.65
CA GLY A 162 4.56 -17.29 -9.07
C GLY A 162 3.37 -16.93 -10.00
N LEU A 163 3.43 -15.77 -10.64
CA LEU A 163 2.42 -15.25 -11.57
C LEU A 163 2.98 -15.26 -13.01
N PRO A 164 2.13 -15.24 -14.05
CA PRO A 164 2.55 -14.93 -15.41
C PRO A 164 3.37 -13.64 -15.46
N VAL A 165 4.53 -13.68 -16.13
CA VAL A 165 5.46 -12.56 -16.23
C VAL A 165 5.35 -11.92 -17.62
N ALA A 166 5.13 -10.63 -17.67
CA ALA A 166 5.16 -9.85 -18.90
C ALA A 166 6.60 -9.54 -19.31
N ASP A 167 6.95 -9.78 -20.56
CA ASP A 167 8.24 -9.43 -21.15
C ASP A 167 8.27 -7.96 -21.60
N ASP A 168 7.17 -7.48 -22.12
CA ASP A 168 6.99 -6.12 -22.61
C ASP A 168 5.98 -5.36 -21.75
N LEU A 169 6.47 -4.28 -21.10
CA LEU A 169 5.64 -3.46 -20.22
C LEU A 169 4.55 -2.71 -20.99
N GLU A 170 4.87 -2.15 -22.16
CA GLU A 170 3.89 -1.40 -22.95
C GLU A 170 2.74 -2.30 -23.38
N ALA A 171 3.05 -3.46 -23.94
CA ALA A 171 2.03 -4.42 -24.37
C ALA A 171 1.16 -4.88 -23.18
N ALA A 172 1.77 -5.10 -22.01
CA ALA A 172 1.05 -5.48 -20.79
C ALA A 172 0.14 -4.36 -20.29
N VAL A 173 0.61 -3.09 -20.30
CA VAL A 173 -0.20 -1.92 -19.95
C VAL A 173 -1.40 -1.76 -20.87
N ARG A 174 -1.19 -1.88 -22.18
CA ARG A 174 -2.27 -1.75 -23.17
C ARG A 174 -3.36 -2.81 -23.02
N LYS A 175 -3.01 -4.00 -22.51
CA LYS A 175 -3.94 -5.13 -22.36
C LYS A 175 -4.70 -5.10 -21.03
N ALA A 176 -4.14 -4.52 -19.99
CA ALA A 176 -4.70 -4.57 -18.64
C ALA A 176 -5.98 -3.74 -18.50
N ASP A 177 -6.91 -4.20 -17.65
CA ASP A 177 -8.04 -3.40 -17.19
C ASP A 177 -7.67 -2.55 -15.98
N VAL A 178 -6.86 -3.13 -15.08
CA VAL A 178 -6.36 -2.49 -13.86
C VAL A 178 -4.82 -2.60 -13.82
N ILE A 179 -4.16 -1.48 -13.63
CA ILE A 179 -2.70 -1.37 -13.58
C ILE A 179 -2.32 -0.84 -12.20
N CYS A 180 -1.56 -1.60 -11.43
CA CYS A 180 -1.04 -1.18 -10.13
C CYS A 180 0.48 -1.02 -10.19
N SER A 181 0.97 0.20 -10.08
CA SER A 181 2.41 0.50 -10.02
C SER A 181 2.87 0.59 -8.57
N ALA A 182 3.51 -0.48 -8.10
CA ALA A 182 4.07 -0.62 -6.75
C ALA A 182 5.60 -0.70 -6.79
N THR A 183 6.25 0.35 -7.30
CA THR A 183 7.69 0.41 -7.49
C THR A 183 8.31 1.57 -6.70
N MET A 184 9.63 1.51 -6.51
CA MET A 184 10.44 2.62 -5.99
C MET A 184 11.17 3.35 -7.14
N ALA A 185 10.66 3.27 -8.36
CA ALA A 185 11.24 3.95 -9.51
C ALA A 185 11.19 5.48 -9.32
N THR A 186 12.28 6.15 -9.63
CA THR A 186 12.41 7.61 -9.55
C THR A 186 12.03 8.32 -10.85
N ALA A 187 11.79 7.55 -11.91
CA ALA A 187 11.30 8.03 -13.20
C ALA A 187 10.02 7.29 -13.59
N PRO A 188 9.09 7.94 -14.31
CA PRO A 188 7.86 7.31 -14.77
C PRO A 188 8.15 6.07 -15.62
N LEU A 189 7.54 4.93 -15.26
CA LEU A 189 7.64 3.68 -16.01
C LEU A 189 6.50 3.52 -17.00
N ILE A 190 5.30 3.96 -16.62
CA ILE A 190 4.08 3.89 -17.42
C ILE A 190 3.89 5.22 -18.12
N LYS A 191 3.73 5.19 -19.45
CA LYS A 191 3.50 6.38 -20.26
C LYS A 191 2.00 6.56 -20.51
N GLY A 192 1.53 7.82 -20.49
CA GLY A 192 0.13 8.13 -20.73
C GLY A 192 -0.38 7.61 -22.08
N ASP A 193 0.46 7.65 -23.11
CA ASP A 193 0.12 7.18 -24.48
C ASP A 193 -0.13 5.67 -24.58
N TRP A 194 0.23 4.92 -23.56
CA TRP A 194 -0.04 3.47 -23.49
C TRP A 194 -1.42 3.17 -22.94
N LEU A 195 -2.00 4.12 -22.20
CA LEU A 195 -3.28 3.91 -21.52
C LEU A 195 -4.45 3.93 -22.51
N GLN A 196 -5.44 3.11 -22.22
CA GLN A 196 -6.65 2.98 -23.02
C GLN A 196 -7.86 3.47 -22.20
N PRO A 197 -8.91 3.98 -22.86
CA PRO A 197 -10.15 4.33 -22.19
C PRO A 197 -10.71 3.15 -21.37
N GLY A 198 -11.16 3.44 -20.15
CA GLY A 198 -11.75 2.44 -19.25
C GLY A 198 -10.75 1.66 -18.39
N GLN A 199 -9.46 1.89 -18.53
CA GLN A 199 -8.46 1.35 -17.63
C GLN A 199 -8.46 2.10 -16.29
N HIS A 200 -8.16 1.39 -15.21
CA HIS A 200 -7.87 1.96 -13.89
C HIS A 200 -6.37 1.90 -13.61
N LEU A 201 -5.79 3.02 -13.18
CA LEU A 201 -4.36 3.14 -12.87
C LEU A 201 -4.16 3.53 -11.40
N ASP A 202 -3.55 2.64 -10.63
CA ASP A 202 -3.08 2.87 -9.26
C ASP A 202 -1.57 3.15 -9.25
N LEU A 203 -1.16 4.31 -8.74
CA LEU A 203 0.24 4.71 -8.60
C LEU A 203 0.68 4.66 -7.13
N ILE A 204 0.48 3.52 -6.47
CA ILE A 204 0.71 3.39 -5.01
C ILE A 204 2.18 3.48 -4.62
N GLY A 205 3.10 3.33 -5.55
CA GLY A 205 4.53 3.51 -5.34
C GLY A 205 5.03 4.95 -5.52
N ALA A 206 4.19 5.86 -6.02
CA ALA A 206 4.56 7.24 -6.30
C ALA A 206 4.52 8.10 -5.02
N TYR A 207 5.69 8.31 -4.39
CA TYR A 207 5.80 9.09 -3.14
C TYR A 207 6.84 10.22 -3.19
N LYS A 208 7.58 10.36 -4.29
CA LYS A 208 8.55 11.45 -4.57
C LYS A 208 8.16 12.20 -5.83
#